data_28d649e20e9017d6d94a7a551cbd8add
#
_entry.id   28d649e20e9017d6d94a7a551cbd8add
#
_cell.length_a   1.000
_cell.length_b   1.000
_cell.length_c   1.000
_cell.angle_alpha   90.00
_cell.angle_beta   90.00
_cell.angle_gamma   90.00
#
_symmetry.space_group_name_H-M   'P 1'
#
loop_
_entity.id
_entity.type
_entity.pdbx_description
1 polymer ?
#
loop_
_entity_poly.entity_id
_entity_poly.type
_entity_poly.pdbx_seq_one_letter_code
_entity_poly.pdbx_strand_id
1 'polypeptide(L)'
;SNSLLFQVLGMIHPMLRTVRLPSELLNKKNRVIKLRIGSPISVDIQNSFTDLRQYGKFLRAKTYLLGSSLEVKKFFVKSQRAERKIEPLAKANPVEVQLHELDKIREDYLLFSMKNYSIYCAPTMKIPNILNEIGRLREVTFRAVGEGTNRSIDLDEFDLYYYHLFIWDDEANKIVGAYRVGKGKEIIDRYGVKGFYINTLFKIRKEILPVLYESIELGRSFIVEEYQRKPLPLFMLWKGILYFLIKNPEYRYLIGPVTISGKYSEVSKELIMKFIKRNHWDHELANCIAPRCKYQVKTHDPGVDVMVDASRDNISTLDKFIGDIEPSNDKLPVLLKKYISLNGKIIGFNIDPKFNMCLDGLLILDLFDVPMNTIESLSKEINDDTIMSRFSQENLEV
;
A
#
# COMPACT_ATOMS: atom_id res chain seq x y z
N SER A 1 -9.53 10.69 30.20
CA SER A 1 -10.53 11.72 29.88
C SER A 1 -11.12 12.28 31.17
N ASN A 2 -11.47 13.55 31.17
CA ASN A 2 -12.14 14.19 32.29
C ASN A 2 -13.64 13.78 32.33
N SER A 3 -14.29 13.97 33.47
CA SER A 3 -15.71 13.61 33.61
C SER A 3 -16.60 14.42 32.67
N LEU A 4 -17.78 13.86 32.34
CA LEU A 4 -18.77 14.55 31.54
C LEU A 4 -19.15 15.94 32.17
N LEU A 5 -19.28 15.97 33.48
CA LEU A 5 -19.60 17.20 34.23
C LEU A 5 -18.50 18.26 34.07
N PHE A 6 -17.22 17.87 34.07
CA PHE A 6 -16.11 18.78 33.82
C PHE A 6 -16.18 19.40 32.41
N GLN A 7 -16.59 18.61 31.42
CA GLN A 7 -16.73 19.08 30.05
C GLN A 7 -17.90 20.03 29.89
N VAL A 8 -19.07 19.69 30.46
CA VAL A 8 -20.28 20.53 30.44
C VAL A 8 -20.03 21.86 31.13
N LEU A 9 -19.41 21.85 32.30
CA LEU A 9 -19.06 23.09 33.02
C LEU A 9 -18.09 23.97 32.20
N GLY A 10 -17.16 23.36 31.45
CA GLY A 10 -16.26 24.08 30.56
C GLY A 10 -16.93 24.71 29.34
N MET A 11 -18.08 24.18 28.91
CA MET A 11 -18.90 24.80 27.85
C MET A 11 -19.71 26.00 28.36
N ILE A 12 -20.08 25.99 29.65
CA ILE A 12 -20.81 27.11 30.27
C ILE A 12 -19.84 28.28 30.52
N HIS A 13 -18.74 28.02 31.21
CA HIS A 13 -17.72 29.04 31.48
C HIS A 13 -16.37 28.42 31.80
N PRO A 14 -15.22 28.92 31.23
CA PRO A 14 -13.88 28.38 31.46
C PRO A 14 -13.43 28.34 32.92
N MET A 15 -13.81 29.33 33.74
CA MET A 15 -13.47 29.37 35.18
C MET A 15 -14.09 28.21 35.95
N LEU A 16 -15.31 27.78 35.64
CA LEU A 16 -15.96 26.64 36.28
C LEU A 16 -15.17 25.33 36.05
N ARG A 17 -14.55 25.22 34.92
CA ARG A 17 -13.65 24.11 34.59
C ARG A 17 -12.39 24.15 35.45
N THR A 18 -11.80 25.32 35.66
CA THR A 18 -10.59 25.48 36.48
C THR A 18 -10.87 25.16 37.96
N VAL A 19 -11.97 25.66 38.51
CA VAL A 19 -12.38 25.37 39.89
C VAL A 19 -12.61 23.86 40.13
N ARG A 20 -13.09 23.14 39.11
CA ARG A 20 -13.33 21.70 39.19
C ARG A 20 -12.06 20.82 39.04
N LEU A 21 -10.95 21.39 38.62
CA LEU A 21 -9.72 20.64 38.32
C LEU A 21 -9.20 19.79 39.48
N PRO A 22 -9.16 20.29 40.75
CA PRO A 22 -8.70 19.48 41.89
C PRO A 22 -9.57 18.24 42.12
N SER A 23 -10.89 18.37 42.02
CA SER A 23 -11.81 17.23 42.19
C SER A 23 -11.70 16.21 41.06
N GLU A 24 -11.36 16.64 39.82
CA GLU A 24 -11.10 15.72 38.73
C GLU A 24 -9.79 14.91 38.92
N LEU A 25 -8.78 15.50 39.52
CA LEU A 25 -7.54 14.79 39.89
C LEU A 25 -7.83 13.71 40.96
N LEU A 26 -8.60 14.02 41.99
CA LEU A 26 -8.99 13.06 43.03
C LEU A 26 -9.83 11.91 42.45
N ASN A 27 -10.73 12.19 41.50
CA ASN A 27 -11.55 11.18 40.82
C ASN A 27 -10.71 10.20 39.96
N LYS A 28 -9.43 10.48 39.73
CA LYS A 28 -8.51 9.63 38.98
C LYS A 28 -7.60 8.77 39.86
N LYS A 29 -7.76 8.86 41.17
CA LYS A 29 -7.08 7.98 42.12
C LYS A 29 -7.35 6.52 41.75
N ASN A 30 -6.32 5.70 41.67
CA ASN A 30 -6.38 4.26 41.29
C ASN A 30 -6.83 3.98 39.83
N ARG A 31 -6.75 4.95 38.93
CA ARG A 31 -6.98 4.71 37.51
C ARG A 31 -5.66 4.53 36.75
N VAL A 32 -5.68 3.65 35.73
CA VAL A 32 -4.56 3.48 34.82
C VAL A 32 -4.41 4.73 33.97
N ILE A 33 -3.23 5.35 33.97
CA ILE A 33 -2.87 6.46 33.11
C ILE A 33 -2.10 5.89 31.92
N LYS A 34 -2.66 6.03 30.73
CA LYS A 34 -1.97 5.64 29.49
C LYS A 34 -1.10 6.81 29.04
N LEU A 35 0.20 6.56 28.88
CA LEU A 35 1.17 7.52 28.37
C LEU A 35 1.67 7.03 27.01
N ARG A 36 1.94 7.96 26.11
CA ARG A 36 2.59 7.68 24.85
C ARG A 36 3.77 8.63 24.67
N ILE A 37 4.93 8.05 24.36
CA ILE A 37 6.18 8.76 24.10
C ILE A 37 6.48 8.59 22.61
N GLY A 38 6.58 9.69 21.88
CA GLY A 38 6.95 9.68 20.47
C GLY A 38 8.47 9.68 20.27
N SER A 39 8.88 9.48 19.03
CA SER A 39 10.29 9.52 18.64
C SER A 39 10.90 10.90 18.91
N PRO A 40 12.20 10.96 19.30
CA PRO A 40 12.91 12.21 19.44
C PRO A 40 12.85 13.05 18.16
N ILE A 41 12.76 14.37 18.31
CA ILE A 41 12.83 15.28 17.17
C ILE A 41 14.31 15.49 16.86
N SER A 42 14.72 15.10 15.63
CA SER A 42 16.11 15.27 15.21
C SER A 42 16.51 16.73 15.14
N VAL A 43 17.80 17.02 15.31
CA VAL A 43 18.37 18.37 15.22
C VAL A 43 18.06 19.00 13.86
N ASP A 44 18.10 18.21 12.77
CA ASP A 44 17.79 18.71 11.43
C ASP A 44 16.37 19.24 11.32
N ILE A 45 15.40 18.52 11.90
CA ILE A 45 13.99 18.98 11.95
C ILE A 45 13.89 20.25 12.81
N GLN A 46 14.56 20.30 13.98
CA GLN A 46 14.54 21.47 14.84
C GLN A 46 15.13 22.70 14.11
N ASN A 47 16.28 22.54 13.45
CA ASN A 47 16.98 23.60 12.72
C ASN A 47 16.25 24.02 11.42
N SER A 48 15.32 23.22 10.92
CA SER A 48 14.54 23.57 9.73
C SER A 48 13.51 24.69 9.97
N PHE A 49 13.23 25.00 11.24
CA PHE A 49 12.32 26.07 11.62
C PHE A 49 13.09 27.35 11.92
N THR A 50 12.87 28.39 11.14
CA THR A 50 13.43 29.74 11.37
C THR A 50 12.57 30.59 12.30
N ASP A 51 11.29 30.24 12.49
CA ASP A 51 10.33 30.94 13.33
C ASP A 51 9.91 30.07 14.52
N LEU A 52 10.13 30.58 15.73
CA LEU A 52 9.72 29.92 16.98
C LEU A 52 8.23 29.64 17.08
N ARG A 53 7.38 30.46 16.46
CA ARG A 53 5.93 30.25 16.44
C ARG A 53 5.56 29.03 15.59
N GLN A 54 6.22 28.86 14.44
CA GLN A 54 6.04 27.69 13.59
C GLN A 54 6.54 26.42 14.28
N TYR A 55 7.70 26.49 14.94
CA TYR A 55 8.21 25.38 15.74
C TYR A 55 7.26 25.03 16.90
N GLY A 56 6.72 26.01 17.60
CA GLY A 56 5.72 25.79 18.63
C GLY A 56 4.44 25.13 18.10
N LYS A 57 3.96 25.52 16.91
CA LYS A 57 2.84 24.84 16.24
C LYS A 57 3.16 23.38 15.91
N PHE A 58 4.37 23.12 15.42
CA PHE A 58 4.83 21.75 15.13
C PHE A 58 4.88 20.89 16.38
N LEU A 59 5.48 21.37 17.48
CA LEU A 59 5.55 20.67 18.77
C LEU A 59 4.15 20.34 19.30
N ARG A 60 3.25 21.32 19.23
CA ARG A 60 1.86 21.14 19.60
C ARG A 60 1.16 20.09 18.74
N ALA A 61 1.27 20.18 17.41
CA ALA A 61 0.68 19.23 16.48
C ALA A 61 1.19 17.81 16.76
N LYS A 62 2.51 17.62 16.86
CA LYS A 62 3.14 16.33 17.16
C LYS A 62 2.61 15.75 18.48
N THR A 63 2.49 16.55 19.54
CA THR A 63 2.00 16.11 20.86
C THR A 63 0.52 15.69 20.80
N TYR A 64 -0.34 16.47 20.13
CA TYR A 64 -1.77 16.16 20.03
C TYR A 64 -2.01 14.92 19.17
N LEU A 65 -1.30 14.78 18.04
CA LEU A 65 -1.45 13.63 17.17
C LEU A 65 -0.96 12.33 17.81
N LEU A 66 0.08 12.37 18.66
CA LEU A 66 0.46 11.23 19.51
C LEU A 66 -0.71 10.75 20.39
N GLY A 67 -1.55 11.66 20.84
CA GLY A 67 -2.75 11.37 21.66
C GLY A 67 -3.92 10.80 20.87
N SER A 68 -3.95 10.92 19.54
CA SER A 68 -5.10 10.54 18.70
C SER A 68 -5.45 9.06 18.76
N SER A 69 -4.46 8.20 18.97
CA SER A 69 -4.62 6.76 19.12
C SER A 69 -4.91 6.30 20.55
N LEU A 70 -4.86 7.20 21.55
CA LEU A 70 -5.28 6.86 22.89
C LEU A 70 -6.80 6.70 22.90
N GLU A 71 -7.28 5.49 23.25
CA GLU A 71 -8.72 5.21 23.33
C GLU A 71 -9.42 6.21 24.28
N VAL A 72 -10.20 7.10 23.71
CA VAL A 72 -11.19 7.89 24.44
C VAL A 72 -12.49 7.12 24.40
N LYS A 73 -13.10 6.82 25.57
CA LYS A 73 -14.43 6.21 25.60
C LYS A 73 -15.40 7.10 24.83
N LYS A 74 -15.78 6.64 23.64
CA LYS A 74 -16.83 7.30 22.84
C LYS A 74 -18.18 6.81 23.35
N PHE A 75 -18.94 7.68 23.98
CA PHE A 75 -20.23 7.33 24.61
C PHE A 75 -21.35 6.98 23.62
N PHE A 76 -21.18 7.23 22.30
CA PHE A 76 -22.24 7.11 21.30
C PHE A 76 -21.78 6.51 19.96
N VAL A 77 -21.03 5.43 19.96
CA VAL A 77 -20.72 4.73 18.71
C VAL A 77 -21.36 3.35 18.70
N LYS A 78 -22.44 3.18 17.94
CA LYS A 78 -22.95 1.85 17.56
C LYS A 78 -22.00 1.29 16.48
N SER A 79 -21.18 0.32 16.86
CA SER A 79 -20.50 -0.54 15.90
C SER A 79 -21.48 -1.63 15.45
N GLN A 80 -22.06 -1.48 14.27
CA GLN A 80 -22.69 -2.59 13.57
C GLN A 80 -21.80 -3.00 12.41
N ARG A 81 -20.91 -3.94 12.64
CA ARG A 81 -20.33 -4.76 11.56
C ARG A 81 -21.03 -6.10 11.62
N ALA A 82 -21.74 -6.45 10.57
CA ALA A 82 -22.14 -7.85 10.33
C ALA A 82 -20.84 -8.65 10.19
N GLU A 83 -20.56 -9.57 11.10
CA GLU A 83 -19.46 -10.52 10.99
C GLU A 83 -19.74 -11.39 9.74
N ARG A 84 -18.89 -11.25 8.72
CA ARG A 84 -18.93 -12.18 7.59
C ARG A 84 -18.50 -13.55 8.09
N LYS A 85 -19.29 -14.58 7.75
CA LYS A 85 -18.95 -15.97 8.06
C LYS A 85 -17.61 -16.31 7.40
N ILE A 86 -16.67 -16.78 8.21
CA ILE A 86 -15.34 -17.17 7.74
C ILE A 86 -15.42 -18.61 7.25
N GLU A 87 -15.08 -18.83 5.98
CA GLU A 87 -14.99 -20.19 5.41
C GLU A 87 -13.67 -20.87 5.83
N PRO A 88 -13.64 -22.20 5.97
CA PRO A 88 -12.40 -22.94 6.11
C PRO A 88 -11.50 -22.71 4.90
N LEU A 89 -10.19 -22.62 5.13
CA LEU A 89 -9.20 -22.50 4.05
C LEU A 89 -9.19 -23.77 3.19
N ALA A 90 -9.00 -23.60 1.88
CA ALA A 90 -8.77 -24.70 0.96
C ALA A 90 -7.53 -25.51 1.38
N LYS A 91 -7.50 -26.80 1.04
CA LYS A 91 -6.32 -27.65 1.22
C LYS A 91 -5.19 -27.20 0.29
N ALA A 92 -3.95 -27.36 0.75
CA ALA A 92 -2.78 -27.11 -0.09
C ALA A 92 -2.76 -28.08 -1.27
N ASN A 93 -2.35 -27.60 -2.43
CA ASN A 93 -2.13 -28.45 -3.60
C ASN A 93 -0.89 -29.32 -3.41
N PRO A 94 -0.90 -30.60 -3.86
CA PRO A 94 0.29 -31.47 -3.80
C PRO A 94 1.48 -30.81 -4.52
N VAL A 95 2.65 -30.92 -3.94
CA VAL A 95 3.90 -30.29 -4.48
C VAL A 95 4.26 -30.92 -5.82
N GLU A 96 4.04 -32.22 -5.99
CA GLU A 96 4.36 -32.96 -7.22
C GLU A 96 3.59 -32.40 -8.44
N VAL A 97 2.32 -32.01 -8.23
CA VAL A 97 1.51 -31.41 -9.28
C VAL A 97 2.00 -30.02 -9.66
N GLN A 98 2.44 -29.23 -8.65
CA GLN A 98 3.02 -27.91 -8.88
C GLN A 98 4.36 -28.03 -9.63
N LEU A 99 5.25 -28.96 -9.24
CA LEU A 99 6.52 -29.23 -9.92
C LEU A 99 6.31 -29.63 -11.38
N HIS A 100 5.34 -30.49 -11.66
CA HIS A 100 4.99 -30.88 -13.03
C HIS A 100 4.51 -29.69 -13.89
N GLU A 101 3.77 -28.74 -13.32
CA GLU A 101 3.42 -27.50 -14.02
C GLU A 101 4.65 -26.60 -14.25
N LEU A 102 5.52 -26.47 -13.23
CA LEU A 102 6.77 -25.68 -13.34
C LEU A 102 7.67 -26.19 -14.46
N ASP A 103 7.84 -27.52 -14.57
CA ASP A 103 8.67 -28.11 -15.63
C ASP A 103 8.14 -27.75 -17.02
N LYS A 104 6.81 -27.71 -17.20
CA LYS A 104 6.19 -27.35 -18.48
C LYS A 104 6.34 -25.88 -18.87
N ILE A 105 6.47 -24.99 -17.90
CA ILE A 105 6.52 -23.56 -18.13
C ILE A 105 7.95 -22.99 -18.03
N ARG A 106 8.92 -23.79 -17.62
CA ARG A 106 10.27 -23.33 -17.32
C ARG A 106 10.94 -22.64 -18.52
N GLU A 107 10.82 -23.18 -19.71
CA GLU A 107 11.48 -22.61 -20.91
C GLU A 107 10.82 -21.29 -21.34
N ASP A 108 9.49 -21.19 -21.27
CA ASP A 108 8.74 -20.06 -21.84
C ASP A 108 8.50 -18.92 -20.86
N TYR A 109 8.42 -19.22 -19.55
CA TYR A 109 7.89 -18.28 -18.55
C TYR A 109 8.81 -18.03 -17.36
N LEU A 110 9.99 -18.65 -17.29
CA LEU A 110 11.04 -18.30 -16.34
C LEU A 110 11.61 -16.94 -16.72
N LEU A 111 11.55 -15.97 -15.83
CA LEU A 111 12.17 -14.66 -16.05
C LEU A 111 13.66 -14.70 -15.74
N PHE A 112 14.00 -15.14 -14.55
CA PHE A 112 15.38 -15.34 -14.08
C PHE A 112 15.40 -16.16 -12.79
N SER A 113 16.60 -16.66 -12.44
CA SER A 113 16.85 -17.32 -11.15
C SER A 113 17.94 -16.58 -10.38
N MET A 114 17.84 -16.56 -9.07
CA MET A 114 18.83 -15.96 -8.17
C MET A 114 18.92 -16.78 -6.88
N LYS A 115 20.08 -17.31 -6.56
CA LYS A 115 20.29 -18.28 -5.46
C LYS A 115 19.35 -19.48 -5.65
N ASN A 116 18.57 -19.82 -4.61
CA ASN A 116 17.57 -20.87 -4.61
C ASN A 116 16.15 -20.41 -5.04
N TYR A 117 16.02 -19.23 -5.64
CA TYR A 117 14.73 -18.70 -6.08
C TYR A 117 14.64 -18.58 -7.59
N SER A 118 13.55 -19.08 -8.15
CA SER A 118 13.18 -18.93 -9.55
C SER A 118 11.94 -18.05 -9.67
N ILE A 119 11.97 -17.06 -10.57
CA ILE A 119 10.89 -16.10 -10.79
C ILE A 119 10.23 -16.39 -12.13
N TYR A 120 8.94 -16.66 -12.07
CA TYR A 120 8.11 -16.95 -13.23
C TYR A 120 7.05 -15.87 -13.44
N CYS A 121 6.65 -15.68 -14.71
CA CYS A 121 5.44 -14.90 -15.05
C CYS A 121 4.65 -15.65 -16.13
N ALA A 122 3.61 -16.35 -15.74
CA ALA A 122 2.85 -17.23 -16.60
C ALA A 122 1.35 -16.92 -16.64
N PRO A 123 0.67 -17.15 -17.79
CA PRO A 123 -0.77 -17.01 -17.88
C PRO A 123 -1.49 -18.14 -17.13
N THR A 124 -2.65 -17.83 -16.56
CA THR A 124 -3.48 -18.77 -15.78
C THR A 124 -3.66 -20.15 -16.42
N MET A 125 -3.90 -20.18 -17.73
CA MET A 125 -4.17 -21.45 -18.46
C MET A 125 -3.00 -22.44 -18.43
N LYS A 126 -1.78 -21.96 -18.15
CA LYS A 126 -0.57 -22.78 -18.08
C LYS A 126 -0.25 -23.29 -16.67
N ILE A 127 -0.88 -22.70 -15.64
CA ILE A 127 -0.55 -22.94 -14.23
C ILE A 127 -1.78 -23.15 -13.34
N PRO A 128 -2.80 -23.94 -13.73
CA PRO A 128 -4.06 -24.02 -12.98
C PRO A 128 -3.88 -24.49 -11.52
N ASN A 129 -2.96 -25.43 -11.25
CA ASN A 129 -2.72 -25.92 -9.89
C ASN A 129 -1.86 -24.94 -9.07
N ILE A 130 -0.85 -24.34 -9.68
CA ILE A 130 -0.05 -23.26 -9.07
C ILE A 130 -0.95 -22.06 -8.76
N LEU A 131 -1.88 -21.70 -9.65
CA LEU A 131 -2.84 -20.62 -9.40
C LEU A 131 -3.75 -20.91 -8.20
N ASN A 132 -4.24 -22.14 -8.08
CA ASN A 132 -5.03 -22.54 -6.91
C ASN A 132 -4.22 -22.38 -5.61
N GLU A 133 -2.94 -22.77 -5.62
CA GLU A 133 -2.07 -22.58 -4.47
C GLU A 133 -1.78 -21.11 -4.20
N ILE A 134 -1.53 -20.29 -5.24
CA ILE A 134 -1.42 -18.83 -5.11
C ILE A 134 -2.67 -18.25 -4.46
N GLY A 135 -3.86 -18.62 -4.91
CA GLY A 135 -5.12 -18.14 -4.36
C GLY A 135 -5.32 -18.54 -2.89
N ARG A 136 -4.94 -19.77 -2.53
CA ARG A 136 -4.95 -20.24 -1.14
C ARG A 136 -3.98 -19.44 -0.25
N LEU A 137 -2.75 -19.26 -0.70
CA LEU A 137 -1.72 -18.52 0.03
C LEU A 137 -2.06 -17.03 0.17
N ARG A 138 -2.71 -16.44 -0.86
CA ARG A 138 -3.26 -15.07 -0.80
C ARG A 138 -4.28 -14.95 0.33
N GLU A 139 -5.26 -15.86 0.39
CA GLU A 139 -6.28 -15.82 1.45
C GLU A 139 -5.66 -16.00 2.82
N VAL A 140 -4.71 -16.94 2.99
CA VAL A 140 -3.97 -17.13 4.26
C VAL A 140 -3.30 -15.82 4.68
N THR A 141 -2.54 -15.21 3.77
CA THR A 141 -1.72 -14.03 4.06
C THR A 141 -2.59 -12.80 4.34
N PHE A 142 -3.59 -12.53 3.50
CA PHE A 142 -4.48 -11.37 3.67
C PHE A 142 -5.39 -11.50 4.89
N ARG A 143 -5.87 -12.72 5.19
CA ARG A 143 -6.67 -12.98 6.39
C ARG A 143 -5.88 -12.69 7.66
N ALA A 144 -4.59 -13.03 7.71
CA ALA A 144 -3.73 -12.76 8.87
C ALA A 144 -3.63 -11.26 9.21
N VAL A 145 -3.69 -10.39 8.20
CA VAL A 145 -3.68 -8.92 8.40
C VAL A 145 -5.09 -8.31 8.47
N GLY A 146 -6.14 -9.12 8.34
CA GLY A 146 -7.54 -8.68 8.40
C GLY A 146 -8.06 -8.10 7.08
N GLU A 147 -7.40 -8.40 5.97
CA GLU A 147 -7.73 -7.96 4.60
C GLU A 147 -8.17 -9.15 3.71
N GLY A 148 -8.38 -10.34 4.28
CA GLY A 148 -8.85 -11.51 3.56
C GLY A 148 -10.30 -11.38 3.08
N THR A 149 -10.62 -12.16 2.05
CA THR A 149 -11.99 -12.25 1.50
C THR A 149 -12.92 -13.04 2.42
N ASN A 150 -12.39 -13.78 3.38
CA ASN A 150 -13.04 -14.77 4.25
C ASN A 150 -13.65 -15.97 3.49
N ARG A 151 -13.26 -16.16 2.23
CA ARG A 151 -13.60 -17.34 1.41
C ARG A 151 -12.51 -18.40 1.58
N SER A 152 -12.77 -19.61 1.15
CA SER A 152 -11.82 -20.73 1.21
C SER A 152 -10.54 -20.44 0.39
N ILE A 153 -10.65 -19.62 -0.66
CA ILE A 153 -9.58 -19.24 -1.59
C ILE A 153 -9.83 -17.82 -2.14
N ASP A 154 -8.80 -17.01 -2.30
CA ASP A 154 -8.88 -15.69 -2.93
C ASP A 154 -8.58 -15.79 -4.42
N LEU A 155 -9.58 -16.22 -5.19
CA LEU A 155 -9.60 -16.15 -6.65
C LEU A 155 -10.85 -15.40 -7.11
N ASP A 156 -10.70 -14.59 -8.15
CA ASP A 156 -11.78 -13.84 -8.79
C ASP A 156 -11.76 -13.99 -10.32
N GLU A 157 -12.70 -13.35 -10.99
CA GLU A 157 -12.85 -13.40 -12.45
C GLU A 157 -11.62 -12.87 -13.22
N PHE A 158 -10.89 -11.93 -12.62
CA PHE A 158 -9.68 -11.36 -13.22
C PHE A 158 -8.53 -12.37 -13.23
N ASP A 159 -8.48 -13.29 -12.26
CA ASP A 159 -7.46 -14.34 -12.23
C ASP A 159 -7.55 -15.28 -13.44
N LEU A 160 -8.69 -15.33 -14.16
CA LEU A 160 -8.89 -16.22 -15.30
C LEU A 160 -8.10 -15.81 -16.56
N TYR A 161 -7.77 -14.54 -16.72
CA TYR A 161 -7.11 -14.02 -17.93
C TYR A 161 -5.90 -13.13 -17.65
N TYR A 162 -5.57 -12.87 -16.36
CA TYR A 162 -4.33 -12.23 -15.98
C TYR A 162 -3.18 -13.23 -15.97
N TYR A 163 -1.97 -12.70 -15.99
CA TYR A 163 -0.74 -13.44 -15.72
C TYR A 163 -0.48 -13.44 -14.20
N HIS A 164 0.32 -14.40 -13.76
CA HIS A 164 0.77 -14.49 -12.37
C HIS A 164 2.29 -14.50 -12.34
N LEU A 165 2.87 -13.45 -11.73
CA LEU A 165 4.28 -13.39 -11.43
C LEU A 165 4.46 -13.96 -10.04
N PHE A 166 5.30 -14.99 -9.89
CA PHE A 166 5.52 -15.64 -8.62
C PHE A 166 6.97 -16.08 -8.44
N ILE A 167 7.38 -16.15 -7.18
CA ILE A 167 8.68 -16.70 -6.76
C ILE A 167 8.46 -18.12 -6.28
N TRP A 168 9.26 -19.02 -6.82
CA TRP A 168 9.40 -20.40 -6.37
C TRP A 168 10.71 -20.58 -5.61
N ASP A 169 10.69 -21.20 -4.44
CA ASP A 169 11.88 -21.62 -3.70
C ASP A 169 12.24 -23.04 -4.15
N ASP A 170 13.30 -23.19 -4.93
CA ASP A 170 13.73 -24.48 -5.53
C ASP A 170 14.24 -25.47 -4.48
N GLU A 171 14.73 -25.00 -3.32
CA GLU A 171 15.16 -25.88 -2.22
C GLU A 171 13.97 -26.34 -1.38
N ALA A 172 13.06 -25.42 -1.04
CA ALA A 172 11.91 -25.70 -0.21
C ALA A 172 10.71 -26.26 -1.00
N ASN A 173 10.77 -26.25 -2.33
CA ASN A 173 9.69 -26.66 -3.25
C ASN A 173 8.36 -26.00 -2.92
N LYS A 174 8.31 -24.66 -2.84
CA LYS A 174 7.10 -23.92 -2.52
C LYS A 174 7.08 -22.49 -3.05
N ILE A 175 5.87 -21.93 -3.16
CA ILE A 175 5.64 -20.55 -3.53
C ILE A 175 5.99 -19.64 -2.35
N VAL A 176 6.83 -18.63 -2.61
CA VAL A 176 7.28 -17.63 -1.65
C VAL A 176 6.37 -16.40 -1.64
N GLY A 177 5.87 -16.01 -2.78
CA GLY A 177 5.02 -14.86 -2.97
C GLY A 177 4.65 -14.66 -4.43
N ALA A 178 3.68 -13.81 -4.69
CA ALA A 178 3.22 -13.57 -6.06
C ALA A 178 2.60 -12.17 -6.23
N TYR A 179 2.46 -11.79 -7.51
CA TYR A 179 1.64 -10.68 -8.01
C TYR A 179 0.71 -11.17 -9.12
N ARG A 180 -0.47 -10.58 -9.20
CA ARG A 180 -1.34 -10.67 -10.37
C ARG A 180 -0.97 -9.56 -11.35
N VAL A 181 -0.81 -9.89 -12.64
CA VAL A 181 -0.26 -9.01 -13.69
C VAL A 181 -1.22 -8.98 -14.87
N GLY A 182 -1.84 -7.84 -15.13
CA GLY A 182 -2.75 -7.64 -16.25
C GLY A 182 -2.07 -6.86 -17.38
N LYS A 183 -2.04 -7.42 -18.58
CA LYS A 183 -1.50 -6.75 -19.77
C LYS A 183 -2.55 -5.85 -20.39
N GLY A 184 -2.37 -4.52 -20.30
CA GLY A 184 -3.36 -3.53 -20.68
C GLY A 184 -3.87 -3.66 -22.11
N LYS A 185 -2.97 -3.84 -23.09
CA LYS A 185 -3.33 -4.09 -24.48
C LYS A 185 -4.27 -5.30 -24.63
N GLU A 186 -3.88 -6.46 -24.07
CA GLU A 186 -4.68 -7.68 -24.16
C GLU A 186 -6.05 -7.52 -23.47
N ILE A 187 -6.09 -6.79 -22.34
CA ILE A 187 -7.33 -6.52 -21.60
C ILE A 187 -8.25 -5.63 -22.41
N ILE A 188 -7.74 -4.52 -22.97
CA ILE A 188 -8.56 -3.57 -23.72
C ILE A 188 -9.12 -4.23 -24.99
N ASP A 189 -8.28 -4.95 -25.72
CA ASP A 189 -8.67 -5.61 -26.97
C ASP A 189 -9.77 -6.66 -26.76
N ARG A 190 -9.79 -7.36 -25.62
CA ARG A 190 -10.75 -8.45 -25.34
C ARG A 190 -11.97 -8.01 -24.52
N TYR A 191 -11.76 -7.17 -23.52
CA TYR A 191 -12.76 -6.87 -22.49
C TYR A 191 -13.05 -5.37 -22.34
N GLY A 192 -12.28 -4.49 -23.03
CA GLY A 192 -12.32 -3.04 -22.83
C GLY A 192 -11.91 -2.66 -21.41
N VAL A 193 -12.23 -1.44 -20.99
CA VAL A 193 -11.89 -0.91 -19.65
C VAL A 193 -12.45 -1.76 -18.51
N LYS A 194 -13.57 -2.46 -18.73
CA LYS A 194 -14.20 -3.32 -17.70
C LYS A 194 -13.34 -4.52 -17.33
N GLY A 195 -12.40 -4.90 -18.17
CA GLY A 195 -11.45 -5.97 -17.91
C GLY A 195 -10.35 -5.60 -16.91
N PHE A 196 -10.17 -4.33 -16.55
CA PHE A 196 -9.26 -3.92 -15.50
C PHE A 196 -9.87 -4.05 -14.11
N TYR A 197 -9.12 -4.61 -13.16
CA TYR A 197 -9.53 -4.68 -11.77
C TYR A 197 -9.74 -3.27 -11.18
N ILE A 198 -8.88 -2.31 -11.51
CA ILE A 198 -9.02 -0.92 -11.05
C ILE A 198 -10.35 -0.29 -11.45
N ASN A 199 -11.01 -0.77 -12.51
CA ASN A 199 -12.35 -0.31 -12.87
C ASN A 199 -13.41 -0.70 -11.83
N THR A 200 -13.15 -1.67 -10.96
CA THR A 200 -14.03 -2.00 -9.82
C THR A 200 -13.93 -0.97 -8.69
N LEU A 201 -12.81 -0.26 -8.60
CA LEU A 201 -12.49 0.73 -7.56
C LEU A 201 -12.73 2.16 -8.04
N PHE A 202 -12.49 2.42 -9.34
CA PHE A 202 -12.55 3.76 -9.92
C PHE A 202 -13.46 3.81 -11.15
N LYS A 203 -14.03 4.98 -11.40
CA LYS A 203 -14.64 5.33 -12.69
C LYS A 203 -13.53 5.89 -13.56
N ILE A 204 -13.34 5.31 -14.72
CA ILE A 204 -12.23 5.59 -15.63
C ILE A 204 -12.78 6.35 -16.84
N ARG A 205 -12.21 7.51 -17.17
CA ARG A 205 -12.54 8.30 -18.35
C ARG A 205 -11.75 7.80 -19.56
N LYS A 206 -12.25 8.14 -20.75
CA LYS A 206 -11.65 7.66 -22.02
C LYS A 206 -10.26 8.26 -22.29
N GLU A 207 -9.98 9.43 -21.76
CA GLU A 207 -8.75 10.16 -21.98
C GLU A 207 -7.50 9.42 -21.47
N ILE A 208 -7.65 8.53 -20.49
CA ILE A 208 -6.54 7.71 -19.97
C ILE A 208 -6.34 6.39 -20.73
N LEU A 209 -7.20 6.07 -21.70
CA LEU A 209 -7.11 4.78 -22.43
C LEU A 209 -5.76 4.52 -23.10
N PRO A 210 -5.08 5.50 -23.73
CA PRO A 210 -3.74 5.28 -24.28
C PRO A 210 -2.75 4.80 -23.22
N VAL A 211 -2.76 5.42 -22.02
CA VAL A 211 -1.92 5.03 -20.90
C VAL A 211 -2.26 3.63 -20.41
N LEU A 212 -3.55 3.29 -20.30
CA LEU A 212 -3.99 1.95 -19.89
C LEU A 212 -3.61 0.87 -20.91
N TYR A 213 -3.63 1.21 -22.21
CA TYR A 213 -3.25 0.30 -23.28
C TYR A 213 -1.78 -0.12 -23.18
N GLU A 214 -0.93 0.84 -22.82
CA GLU A 214 0.51 0.64 -22.59
C GLU A 214 0.86 0.28 -21.14
N SER A 215 -0.14 -0.04 -20.30
CA SER A 215 0.08 -0.35 -18.90
C SER A 215 0.13 -1.86 -18.62
N ILE A 216 0.87 -2.20 -17.58
CA ILE A 216 0.74 -3.44 -16.85
C ILE A 216 0.01 -3.14 -15.55
N GLU A 217 -1.17 -3.72 -15.34
CA GLU A 217 -1.90 -3.62 -14.08
C GLU A 217 -1.38 -4.64 -13.07
N LEU A 218 -1.00 -4.14 -11.90
CA LEU A 218 -0.51 -4.94 -10.78
C LEU A 218 -1.56 -5.03 -9.67
N GLY A 219 -1.69 -6.21 -9.09
CA GLY A 219 -2.59 -6.43 -7.97
C GLY A 219 -2.27 -7.69 -7.17
N ARG A 220 -2.97 -7.86 -6.06
CA ARG A 220 -2.90 -9.09 -5.25
C ARG A 220 -1.48 -9.49 -4.83
N SER A 221 -0.65 -8.52 -4.46
CA SER A 221 0.71 -8.80 -4.04
C SER A 221 0.75 -9.42 -2.63
N PHE A 222 1.50 -10.47 -2.47
CA PHE A 222 1.76 -11.06 -1.15
C PHE A 222 3.12 -11.75 -1.09
N ILE A 223 3.64 -11.85 0.14
CA ILE A 223 4.73 -12.74 0.53
C ILE A 223 4.20 -13.60 1.67
N VAL A 224 4.40 -14.91 1.64
CA VAL A 224 3.99 -15.80 2.73
C VAL A 224 4.75 -15.48 4.02
N GLU A 225 4.10 -15.66 5.17
CA GLU A 225 4.56 -15.17 6.47
C GLU A 225 6.01 -15.53 6.80
N GLU A 226 6.41 -16.78 6.54
CA GLU A 226 7.76 -17.28 6.82
C GLU A 226 8.89 -16.58 6.05
N TYR A 227 8.54 -15.87 4.95
CA TYR A 227 9.47 -15.11 4.12
C TYR A 227 9.35 -13.59 4.29
N GLN A 228 8.33 -13.07 4.99
CA GLN A 228 8.10 -11.61 5.13
C GLN A 228 9.24 -10.90 5.86
N ARG A 229 9.94 -11.59 6.78
CA ARG A 229 11.08 -11.01 7.52
C ARG A 229 12.40 -11.06 6.74
N LYS A 230 12.42 -11.74 5.58
CA LYS A 230 13.59 -11.82 4.71
C LYS A 230 13.50 -10.69 3.66
N PRO A 231 14.53 -9.86 3.48
CA PRO A 231 14.45 -8.72 2.55
C PRO A 231 14.43 -9.17 1.08
N LEU A 232 15.07 -10.30 0.76
CA LEU A 232 15.29 -10.76 -0.61
C LEU A 232 13.99 -11.07 -1.38
N PRO A 233 12.99 -11.79 -0.85
CA PRO A 233 11.78 -12.14 -1.59
C PRO A 233 11.01 -10.94 -2.14
N LEU A 234 10.77 -9.92 -1.31
CA LEU A 234 10.06 -8.72 -1.76
C LEU A 234 10.85 -7.98 -2.85
N PHE A 235 12.16 -7.92 -2.71
CA PHE A 235 13.05 -7.31 -3.68
C PHE A 235 13.03 -8.09 -5.01
N MET A 236 12.99 -9.42 -4.97
CA MET A 236 12.92 -10.26 -6.16
C MET A 236 11.57 -10.14 -6.88
N LEU A 237 10.44 -10.07 -6.16
CA LEU A 237 9.14 -9.80 -6.79
C LEU A 237 9.19 -8.49 -7.57
N TRP A 238 9.72 -7.44 -6.93
CA TRP A 238 9.82 -6.14 -7.56
C TRP A 238 10.74 -6.15 -8.78
N LYS A 239 11.89 -6.81 -8.70
CA LYS A 239 12.79 -7.00 -9.86
C LYS A 239 12.09 -7.78 -11.00
N GLY A 240 11.33 -8.82 -10.64
CA GLY A 240 10.57 -9.60 -11.61
C GLY A 240 9.57 -8.74 -12.38
N ILE A 241 8.86 -7.83 -11.68
CA ILE A 241 7.93 -6.90 -12.32
C ILE A 241 8.66 -5.96 -13.28
N LEU A 242 9.74 -5.34 -12.82
CA LEU A 242 10.50 -4.40 -13.64
C LEU A 242 11.14 -5.10 -14.85
N TYR A 243 11.73 -6.27 -14.64
CA TYR A 243 12.29 -7.07 -15.74
C TYR A 243 11.21 -7.48 -16.74
N PHE A 244 10.05 -7.92 -16.26
CA PHE A 244 8.92 -8.26 -17.13
C PHE A 244 8.45 -7.06 -17.96
N LEU A 245 8.35 -5.87 -17.37
CA LEU A 245 7.99 -4.64 -18.08
C LEU A 245 9.02 -4.29 -19.15
N ILE A 246 10.30 -4.38 -18.83
CA ILE A 246 11.39 -4.06 -19.78
C ILE A 246 11.40 -5.04 -20.95
N LYS A 247 11.14 -6.33 -20.72
CA LYS A 247 11.10 -7.36 -21.76
C LYS A 247 9.84 -7.33 -22.63
N ASN A 248 8.82 -6.55 -22.25
CA ASN A 248 7.61 -6.35 -23.03
C ASN A 248 7.53 -4.88 -23.46
N PRO A 249 8.22 -4.47 -24.54
CA PRO A 249 8.42 -3.08 -24.91
C PRO A 249 7.15 -2.33 -25.31
N GLU A 250 6.07 -3.05 -25.59
CA GLU A 250 4.73 -2.49 -25.82
C GLU A 250 4.08 -1.90 -24.56
N TYR A 251 4.67 -2.14 -23.36
CA TYR A 251 4.19 -1.59 -22.09
C TYR A 251 5.21 -0.62 -21.52
N ARG A 252 4.75 0.54 -21.11
CA ARG A 252 5.54 1.62 -20.52
C ARG A 252 5.20 1.84 -19.05
N TYR A 253 3.93 1.68 -18.68
CA TYR A 253 3.45 2.05 -17.37
C TYR A 253 3.17 0.83 -16.47
N LEU A 254 3.41 0.98 -15.18
CA LEU A 254 2.84 0.12 -14.15
C LEU A 254 1.69 0.87 -13.49
N ILE A 255 0.52 0.23 -13.35
CA ILE A 255 -0.65 0.81 -12.70
C ILE A 255 -1.24 -0.21 -11.73
N GLY A 256 -1.79 0.25 -10.60
CA GLY A 256 -2.47 -0.65 -9.66
C GLY A 256 -2.75 -0.01 -8.31
N PRO A 257 -3.64 -0.61 -7.51
CA PRO A 257 -3.94 -0.11 -6.17
C PRO A 257 -2.80 -0.45 -5.20
N VAL A 258 -2.39 0.54 -4.41
CA VAL A 258 -1.53 0.36 -3.24
C VAL A 258 -2.37 0.58 -2.00
N THR A 259 -2.52 -0.47 -1.20
CA THR A 259 -3.43 -0.49 -0.06
C THR A 259 -2.78 0.10 1.19
N ILE A 260 -3.50 1.00 1.83
CA ILE A 260 -3.26 1.51 3.18
C ILE A 260 -4.31 0.86 4.07
N SER A 261 -3.85 0.01 5.00
CA SER A 261 -4.75 -0.83 5.80
C SER A 261 -5.86 -0.05 6.49
N GLY A 262 -7.05 -0.64 6.56
CA GLY A 262 -8.17 -0.10 7.30
C GLY A 262 -7.91 0.12 8.80
N LYS A 263 -6.86 -0.52 9.34
CA LYS A 263 -6.45 -0.41 10.75
C LYS A 263 -5.81 0.94 11.10
N TYR A 264 -5.21 1.63 10.12
CA TYR A 264 -4.64 2.96 10.37
C TYR A 264 -5.68 3.93 10.87
N SER A 265 -5.28 4.81 11.79
CA SER A 265 -6.12 5.90 12.29
C SER A 265 -6.55 6.83 11.15
N GLU A 266 -7.68 7.52 11.33
CA GLU A 266 -8.14 8.51 10.34
C GLU A 266 -7.11 9.64 10.15
N VAL A 267 -6.41 10.00 11.22
CA VAL A 267 -5.34 11.00 11.20
C VAL A 267 -4.18 10.55 10.32
N SER A 268 -3.72 9.30 10.46
CA SER A 268 -2.64 8.74 9.64
C SER A 268 -3.03 8.65 8.17
N LYS A 269 -4.27 8.21 7.88
CA LYS A 269 -4.77 8.20 6.49
C LYS A 269 -4.81 9.59 5.88
N GLU A 270 -5.29 10.60 6.63
CA GLU A 270 -5.32 11.99 6.18
C GLU A 270 -3.92 12.54 5.94
N LEU A 271 -2.98 12.27 6.86
CA LEU A 271 -1.58 12.68 6.75
C LEU A 271 -0.91 12.09 5.51
N ILE A 272 -1.09 10.78 5.27
CA ILE A 272 -0.58 10.09 4.07
C ILE A 272 -1.18 10.70 2.79
N MET A 273 -2.49 10.87 2.75
CA MET A 273 -3.17 11.42 1.56
C MET A 273 -2.71 12.85 1.24
N LYS A 274 -2.59 13.72 2.25
CA LYS A 274 -2.16 15.11 2.04
C LYS A 274 -0.70 15.17 1.59
N PHE A 275 0.18 14.38 2.20
CA PHE A 275 1.59 14.29 1.80
C PHE A 275 1.72 13.84 0.33
N ILE A 276 1.01 12.78 -0.05
CA ILE A 276 1.02 12.26 -1.41
C ILE A 276 0.47 13.29 -2.40
N LYS A 277 -0.67 13.93 -2.08
CA LYS A 277 -1.27 14.95 -2.96
C LYS A 277 -0.36 16.16 -3.17
N ARG A 278 0.49 16.47 -2.21
CA ARG A 278 1.43 17.56 -2.31
C ARG A 278 2.66 17.22 -3.15
N ASN A 279 3.22 16.00 -2.97
CA ASN A 279 4.56 15.67 -3.43
C ASN A 279 4.59 14.61 -4.55
N HIS A 280 3.57 13.74 -4.63
CA HIS A 280 3.57 12.56 -5.49
C HIS A 280 2.22 12.35 -6.19
N TRP A 281 1.61 13.45 -6.65
CA TRP A 281 0.32 13.45 -7.32
C TRP A 281 0.48 13.84 -8.79
N ASP A 282 -0.12 13.07 -9.67
CA ASP A 282 -0.25 13.45 -11.08
C ASP A 282 -1.60 14.12 -11.30
N HIS A 283 -1.59 15.43 -11.52
CA HIS A 283 -2.81 16.24 -11.67
C HIS A 283 -3.56 15.96 -12.97
N GLU A 284 -2.86 15.65 -14.05
CA GLU A 284 -3.48 15.41 -15.36
C GLU A 284 -4.21 14.07 -15.36
N LEU A 285 -3.52 13.00 -15.01
CA LEU A 285 -4.10 11.67 -14.95
C LEU A 285 -5.16 11.52 -13.85
N ALA A 286 -5.01 12.23 -12.74
CA ALA A 286 -6.01 12.23 -11.67
C ALA A 286 -7.37 12.82 -12.12
N ASN A 287 -7.39 13.73 -13.08
CA ASN A 287 -8.63 14.26 -13.66
C ASN A 287 -9.39 13.21 -14.48
N CYS A 288 -8.72 12.15 -14.94
CA CYS A 288 -9.31 11.07 -15.71
C CYS A 288 -9.90 9.95 -14.82
N ILE A 289 -9.72 10.05 -13.50
CA ILE A 289 -10.09 9.00 -12.54
C ILE A 289 -11.00 9.56 -11.45
N ALA A 290 -12.08 8.86 -11.12
CA ALA A 290 -12.93 9.19 -9.99
C ALA A 290 -13.19 7.95 -9.11
N PRO A 291 -13.02 8.03 -7.78
CA PRO A 291 -13.27 6.91 -6.90
C PRO A 291 -14.76 6.50 -6.92
N ARG A 292 -15.03 5.20 -6.84
CA ARG A 292 -16.41 4.69 -6.68
C ARG A 292 -16.89 4.82 -5.25
N CYS A 293 -15.98 4.70 -4.28
CA CYS A 293 -16.25 4.94 -2.87
C CYS A 293 -15.28 5.99 -2.33
N LYS A 294 -15.73 7.23 -2.27
CA LYS A 294 -14.90 8.37 -1.88
C LYS A 294 -14.54 8.31 -0.39
N TYR A 295 -13.26 8.48 -0.07
CA TYR A 295 -12.85 8.71 1.32
C TYR A 295 -13.38 10.06 1.80
N GLN A 296 -14.07 10.03 2.95
CA GLN A 296 -14.56 11.24 3.63
C GLN A 296 -13.75 11.46 4.90
N VAL A 297 -13.03 12.57 4.96
CA VAL A 297 -12.35 13.01 6.18
C VAL A 297 -13.40 13.35 7.21
N LYS A 298 -13.47 12.58 8.31
CA LYS A 298 -14.49 12.75 9.35
C LYS A 298 -14.20 13.93 10.27
N THR A 299 -12.93 14.22 10.52
CA THR A 299 -12.48 15.31 11.39
C THR A 299 -11.22 15.91 10.81
N HIS A 300 -11.27 17.20 10.49
CA HIS A 300 -10.09 17.92 10.02
C HIS A 300 -9.26 18.35 11.24
N ASP A 301 -8.08 17.74 11.42
CA ASP A 301 -7.15 18.15 12.47
C ASP A 301 -6.11 19.13 11.88
N PRO A 302 -6.09 20.39 12.32
CA PRO A 302 -5.12 21.37 11.81
C PRO A 302 -3.67 20.96 12.03
N GLY A 303 -3.41 20.05 12.97
CA GLY A 303 -2.08 19.49 13.20
C GLY A 303 -1.56 18.66 12.04
N VAL A 304 -2.45 18.07 11.22
CA VAL A 304 -2.07 17.27 10.05
C VAL A 304 -1.34 18.15 9.03
N ASP A 305 -1.86 19.35 8.73
CA ASP A 305 -1.20 20.25 7.77
C ASP A 305 0.19 20.66 8.23
N VAL A 306 0.33 20.97 9.53
CA VAL A 306 1.63 21.30 10.13
C VAL A 306 2.63 20.13 10.01
N MET A 307 2.16 18.87 10.15
CA MET A 307 3.03 17.70 10.00
C MET A 307 3.39 17.42 8.55
N VAL A 308 2.48 17.68 7.61
CA VAL A 308 2.78 17.61 6.17
C VAL A 308 3.84 18.65 5.79
N ASP A 309 3.71 19.90 6.28
CA ASP A 309 4.68 20.95 6.06
C ASP A 309 6.07 20.58 6.63
N ALA A 310 6.10 20.00 7.83
CA ALA A 310 7.33 19.53 8.46
C ALA A 310 7.98 18.32 7.76
N SER A 311 7.18 17.51 7.08
CA SER A 311 7.68 16.37 6.31
C SER A 311 8.32 16.80 4.98
N ARG A 312 7.94 17.97 4.44
CA ARG A 312 8.32 18.44 3.11
C ARG A 312 8.05 17.37 2.05
N ASP A 313 9.09 16.91 1.33
CA ASP A 313 9.08 15.81 0.36
C ASP A 313 9.71 14.51 0.91
N ASN A 314 10.10 14.50 2.18
CA ASN A 314 10.84 13.40 2.79
C ASN A 314 9.89 12.30 3.35
N ILE A 315 9.76 11.23 2.58
CA ILE A 315 8.93 10.08 2.95
C ILE A 315 9.42 9.37 4.24
N SER A 316 10.72 9.43 4.55
CA SER A 316 11.26 8.83 5.77
C SER A 316 10.85 9.62 7.02
N THR A 317 10.69 10.92 6.90
CA THR A 317 10.16 11.78 7.97
C THR A 317 8.67 11.48 8.18
N LEU A 318 7.89 11.38 7.10
CA LEU A 318 6.49 10.96 7.18
C LEU A 318 6.35 9.57 7.84
N ASP A 319 7.19 8.61 7.46
CA ASP A 319 7.19 7.24 8.02
C ASP A 319 7.39 7.24 9.55
N LYS A 320 8.29 8.08 10.05
CA LYS A 320 8.50 8.28 11.50
C LYS A 320 7.26 8.87 12.17
N PHE A 321 6.63 9.87 11.55
CA PHE A 321 5.42 10.49 12.11
C PHE A 321 4.26 9.52 12.18
N ILE A 322 4.05 8.70 11.14
CA ILE A 322 3.03 7.65 11.14
C ILE A 322 3.31 6.64 12.25
N GLY A 323 4.56 6.15 12.38
CA GLY A 323 4.93 5.23 13.47
C GLY A 323 4.71 5.82 14.87
N ASP A 324 4.89 7.12 15.05
CA ASP A 324 4.58 7.81 16.31
C ASP A 324 3.06 7.86 16.59
N ILE A 325 2.24 8.03 15.54
CA ILE A 325 0.77 8.16 15.67
C ILE A 325 0.12 6.79 15.90
N GLU A 326 0.55 5.75 15.16
CA GLU A 326 -0.07 4.44 15.23
C GLU A 326 0.25 3.67 16.53
N PRO A 327 -0.74 3.02 17.18
CA PRO A 327 -0.56 2.32 18.45
C PRO A 327 0.44 1.16 18.39
N SER A 328 0.45 0.45 17.26
CA SER A 328 1.32 -0.70 16.97
C SER A 328 2.70 -0.28 16.43
N ASN A 329 2.97 1.04 16.36
CA ASN A 329 4.14 1.59 15.70
C ASN A 329 4.24 1.15 14.21
N ASP A 330 3.08 0.93 13.60
CA ASP A 330 2.98 0.60 12.18
C ASP A 330 3.50 1.78 11.35
N LYS A 331 4.36 1.45 10.39
CA LYS A 331 4.97 2.40 9.47
C LYS A 331 4.21 2.42 8.15
N LEU A 332 4.56 3.38 7.28
CA LEU A 332 4.03 3.41 5.91
C LEU A 332 4.16 2.04 5.22
N PRO A 333 3.17 1.64 4.40
CA PRO A 333 3.27 0.42 3.61
C PRO A 333 4.56 0.36 2.80
N VAL A 334 5.27 -0.78 2.90
CA VAL A 334 6.59 -0.94 2.27
C VAL A 334 6.52 -0.73 0.76
N LEU A 335 5.46 -1.23 0.11
CA LEU A 335 5.25 -1.07 -1.33
C LEU A 335 5.04 0.40 -1.71
N LEU A 336 4.26 1.16 -0.93
CA LEU A 336 4.06 2.60 -1.18
C LEU A 336 5.40 3.35 -1.14
N LYS A 337 6.22 3.09 -0.13
CA LYS A 337 7.56 3.68 -0.03
C LYS A 337 8.44 3.31 -1.22
N LYS A 338 8.39 2.04 -1.62
CA LYS A 338 9.19 1.55 -2.75
C LYS A 338 8.79 2.24 -4.05
N TYR A 339 7.49 2.27 -4.38
CA TYR A 339 7.04 2.91 -5.61
C TYR A 339 7.31 4.42 -5.63
N ILE A 340 7.15 5.11 -4.51
CA ILE A 340 7.52 6.54 -4.41
C ILE A 340 9.02 6.73 -4.64
N SER A 341 9.88 5.84 -4.11
CA SER A 341 11.33 5.91 -4.36
C SER A 341 11.73 5.68 -5.82
N LEU A 342 10.80 5.19 -6.64
CA LEU A 342 10.96 4.99 -8.08
C LEU A 342 10.27 6.07 -8.91
N ASN A 343 9.92 7.20 -8.29
CA ASN A 343 9.17 8.29 -8.90
C ASN A 343 7.72 7.96 -9.26
N GLY A 344 7.16 6.86 -8.72
CA GLY A 344 5.74 6.53 -8.87
C GLY A 344 4.84 7.63 -8.28
N LYS A 345 3.73 7.90 -8.96
CA LYS A 345 2.74 8.91 -8.57
C LYS A 345 1.40 8.26 -8.25
N ILE A 346 0.60 8.92 -7.45
CA ILE A 346 -0.78 8.51 -7.15
C ILE A 346 -1.75 9.40 -7.96
N ILE A 347 -2.76 8.79 -8.57
CA ILE A 347 -3.75 9.48 -9.39
C ILE A 347 -5.18 9.40 -8.84
N GLY A 348 -5.39 8.66 -7.75
CA GLY A 348 -6.72 8.53 -7.13
C GLY A 348 -6.64 7.88 -5.75
N PHE A 349 -7.64 8.15 -4.91
CA PHE A 349 -7.85 7.44 -3.65
C PHE A 349 -9.27 6.92 -3.58
N ASN A 350 -9.45 5.65 -3.19
CA ASN A 350 -10.72 4.98 -3.04
C ASN A 350 -10.78 4.22 -1.72
N ILE A 351 -11.97 4.06 -1.15
CA ILE A 351 -12.19 3.11 -0.04
C ILE A 351 -12.68 1.79 -0.63
N ASP A 352 -12.06 0.68 -0.25
CA ASP A 352 -12.53 -0.63 -0.63
C ASP A 352 -13.35 -1.29 0.51
N PRO A 353 -14.70 -1.34 0.38
CA PRO A 353 -15.55 -1.98 1.38
C PRO A 353 -15.38 -3.50 1.42
N LYS A 354 -14.89 -4.12 0.34
CA LYS A 354 -14.68 -5.56 0.25
C LYS A 354 -13.45 -5.99 1.05
N PHE A 355 -12.44 -5.11 1.13
CA PHE A 355 -11.19 -5.31 1.86
C PHE A 355 -11.14 -4.45 3.13
N ASN A 356 -12.05 -4.70 4.06
CA ASN A 356 -12.08 -4.10 5.40
C ASN A 356 -11.96 -2.56 5.42
N MET A 357 -12.59 -1.86 4.47
CA MET A 357 -12.56 -0.39 4.37
C MET A 357 -11.12 0.15 4.23
N CYS A 358 -10.25 -0.58 3.57
CA CYS A 358 -8.91 -0.10 3.24
C CYS A 358 -8.97 1.16 2.37
N LEU A 359 -7.97 2.00 2.50
CA LEU A 359 -7.75 3.14 1.61
C LEU A 359 -6.78 2.72 0.51
N ASP A 360 -7.25 2.64 -0.72
CA ASP A 360 -6.43 2.34 -1.89
C ASP A 360 -5.98 3.61 -2.58
N GLY A 361 -4.68 3.78 -2.72
CA GLY A 361 -4.08 4.77 -3.63
C GLY A 361 -3.87 4.13 -5.00
N LEU A 362 -4.46 4.70 -6.07
CA LEU A 362 -4.18 4.24 -7.42
C LEU A 362 -2.82 4.78 -7.86
N LEU A 363 -1.84 3.90 -7.87
CA LEU A 363 -0.47 4.17 -8.31
C LEU A 363 -0.38 4.13 -9.83
N ILE A 364 0.43 5.01 -10.39
CA ILE A 364 1.01 4.91 -11.72
C ILE A 364 2.52 5.15 -11.63
N LEU A 365 3.29 4.38 -12.39
CA LEU A 365 4.74 4.54 -12.51
C LEU A 365 5.09 4.43 -13.99
N ASP A 366 5.73 5.47 -14.52
CA ASP A 366 6.32 5.46 -15.85
C ASP A 366 7.71 4.81 -15.76
N LEU A 367 8.00 3.86 -16.63
CA LEU A 367 9.29 3.16 -16.67
C LEU A 367 10.46 4.14 -16.89
N PHE A 368 10.25 5.18 -17.69
CA PHE A 368 11.29 6.17 -18.02
C PHE A 368 11.54 7.19 -16.90
N ASP A 369 10.61 7.31 -15.95
CA ASP A 369 10.82 8.08 -14.73
C ASP A 369 11.61 7.32 -13.65
N VAL A 370 11.81 5.99 -13.82
CA VAL A 370 12.56 5.18 -12.84
C VAL A 370 14.03 5.62 -12.81
N PRO A 371 14.63 5.87 -11.61
CA PRO A 371 16.02 6.28 -11.51
C PRO A 371 16.97 5.32 -12.25
N MET A 372 17.82 5.84 -13.13
CA MET A 372 18.69 5.06 -14.01
C MET A 372 19.60 4.09 -13.24
N ASN A 373 20.10 4.49 -12.07
CA ASN A 373 20.91 3.62 -11.21
C ASN A 373 20.15 2.35 -10.77
N THR A 374 18.82 2.40 -10.70
CA THR A 374 17.99 1.22 -10.40
C THR A 374 17.96 0.27 -11.61
N ILE A 375 17.85 0.81 -12.80
CA ILE A 375 17.85 0.03 -14.05
C ILE A 375 19.22 -0.61 -14.27
N GLU A 376 20.31 0.13 -14.10
CA GLU A 376 21.69 -0.37 -14.18
C GLU A 376 21.97 -1.47 -13.15
N SER A 377 21.49 -1.31 -11.92
CA SER A 377 21.61 -2.33 -10.87
C SER A 377 20.86 -3.61 -11.27
N LEU A 378 19.66 -3.48 -11.84
CA LEU A 378 18.87 -4.60 -12.33
C LEU A 378 19.60 -5.35 -13.45
N SER A 379 20.10 -4.62 -14.46
CA SER A 379 20.86 -5.19 -15.58
C SER A 379 22.05 -6.01 -15.08
N LYS A 380 22.88 -5.45 -14.22
CA LYS A 380 24.06 -6.11 -13.64
C LYS A 380 23.69 -7.36 -12.82
N GLU A 381 22.63 -7.28 -12.01
CA GLU A 381 22.27 -8.36 -11.10
C GLU A 381 21.58 -9.55 -11.79
N ILE A 382 20.87 -9.28 -12.91
CA ILE A 382 20.25 -10.33 -13.74
C ILE A 382 21.22 -10.81 -14.83
N ASN A 383 22.34 -10.10 -15.03
CA ASN A 383 23.33 -10.34 -16.10
C ASN A 383 22.69 -10.27 -17.50
N ASP A 384 21.87 -9.21 -17.72
CA ASP A 384 21.17 -8.98 -18.99
C ASP A 384 21.38 -7.52 -19.45
N ASP A 385 22.38 -7.33 -20.31
CA ASP A 385 22.73 -6.00 -20.85
C ASP A 385 21.71 -5.48 -21.86
N THR A 386 20.82 -6.34 -22.38
CA THR A 386 19.76 -5.91 -23.32
C THR A 386 18.74 -4.99 -22.65
N ILE A 387 18.66 -4.99 -21.32
CA ILE A 387 17.83 -4.07 -20.53
C ILE A 387 18.16 -2.61 -20.88
N MET A 388 19.45 -2.28 -21.02
CA MET A 388 19.91 -0.91 -21.26
C MET A 388 19.56 -0.39 -22.64
N SER A 389 19.40 -1.27 -23.64
CA SER A 389 19.07 -0.88 -25.01
C SER A 389 17.74 -0.12 -25.11
N ARG A 390 16.78 -0.45 -24.26
CA ARG A 390 15.47 0.24 -24.22
C ARG A 390 15.56 1.69 -23.78
N PHE A 391 16.54 2.05 -22.96
CA PHE A 391 16.74 3.41 -22.45
C PHE A 391 17.65 4.24 -23.33
N SER A 392 18.45 3.59 -24.21
CA SER A 392 19.34 4.29 -25.14
C SER A 392 18.63 4.86 -26.36
N GLN A 393 17.50 4.27 -26.78
CA GLN A 393 16.75 4.68 -27.96
C GLN A 393 15.92 5.96 -27.76
N GLU A 394 15.41 6.24 -26.56
CA GLU A 394 14.63 7.48 -26.30
C GLU A 394 15.50 8.73 -26.15
N ASN A 395 16.78 8.61 -25.85
CA ASN A 395 17.70 9.75 -25.81
C ASN A 395 18.14 10.23 -27.22
N LEU A 396 17.67 9.58 -28.28
CA LEU A 396 17.95 9.94 -29.68
C LEU A 396 16.76 10.63 -30.37
N GLU A 397 15.58 10.69 -29.74
CA GLU A 397 14.36 11.34 -30.27
C GLU A 397 13.98 12.66 -29.57
N VAL A 398 14.85 13.19 -28.68
CA VAL A 398 14.78 14.52 -28.07
C VAL A 398 15.88 15.38 -28.66
#